data_ab3b3703544cd1b92e71efcba67745a1
#
_entry.id   ab3b3703544cd1b92e71efcba67745a1
#
_cell.length_a   1.000
_cell.length_b   1.000
_cell.length_c   1.000
_cell.angle_alpha   90.00
_cell.angle_beta   90.00
_cell.angle_gamma   90.00
#
_symmetry.space_group_name_H-M   'P 1'
#
loop_
_entity.id
_entity.type
_entity.pdbx_description
1 polymer ?
#
loop_
_entity_poly.entity_id
_entity_poly.type
_entity_poly.pdbx_seq_one_letter_code
_entity_poly.pdbx_strand_id
1 'polypeptide(L)'
;YNQPYDENQSLRDTQSGFPEWCEGLERLEATGEYTALVIGLEGVYLDYLLEYCPFTSGSFDEEQFRSGGCVIAGGAYYEGISSPMAGETVTLAGQPFTVMGSVMHDDSYISGSDSPDAAFSIVYIVPLSVFDSLFPGQGIRQIAVNIDHSAQDSFEAWLDGWAGSLQYGAGINRRSEYLENFRNARLNTVLPQLIVGAVLMGIALLNLCNLLAAKAVSRKQEFAVYESLGMTGRQLTCLLALEGLLYAALCILIVALPTILFTCFIMPDVVNNYSWASAYTFSLVPLWIILPVILFFSLTVPLLCLHFLRKGSIRQRMGISE
;
A
#
# COMPACT_ATOMS: atom_id res chain seq x y z
N TYR A 1 34.27 -11.21 -4.90
CA TYR A 1 34.18 -9.97 -5.73
C TYR A 1 34.56 -8.80 -4.84
N ASN A 2 35.80 -8.37 -4.93
CA ASN A 2 36.27 -7.22 -4.16
C ASN A 2 35.92 -5.95 -4.93
N GLN A 3 34.75 -5.38 -4.61
CA GLN A 3 34.50 -3.98 -4.96
C GLN A 3 34.89 -3.11 -3.76
N PRO A 4 35.56 -1.95 -4.02
CA PRO A 4 35.89 -1.03 -2.94
C PRO A 4 34.61 -0.50 -2.31
N TYR A 5 34.49 -0.75 -1.02
CA TYR A 5 33.41 -0.20 -0.17
C TYR A 5 33.65 1.29 -0.01
N ASP A 6 32.68 2.11 -0.35
CA ASP A 6 32.71 3.56 -0.13
C ASP A 6 32.05 3.86 1.24
N GLU A 7 32.80 4.48 2.14
CA GLU A 7 32.37 4.80 3.50
C GLU A 7 31.17 5.73 3.49
N ASN A 8 29.97 5.19 3.61
CA ASN A 8 28.77 6.00 3.75
C ASN A 8 28.43 6.19 5.24
N GLN A 9 29.00 7.24 5.84
CA GLN A 9 28.85 7.60 7.25
C GLN A 9 27.38 7.77 7.67
N SER A 10 26.50 8.17 6.74
CA SER A 10 25.07 8.40 7.02
C SER A 10 24.31 7.11 7.32
N LEU A 11 24.76 5.96 6.81
CA LEU A 11 24.15 4.66 7.09
C LEU A 11 24.45 4.18 8.50
N ARG A 12 25.66 4.42 9.03
CA ARG A 12 26.01 4.08 10.42
C ARG A 12 25.14 4.82 11.43
N ASP A 13 24.87 6.10 11.20
CA ASP A 13 24.06 6.92 12.11
C ASP A 13 22.58 6.49 12.11
N THR A 14 22.08 6.04 10.96
CA THR A 14 20.68 5.58 10.84
C THR A 14 20.48 4.17 11.38
N GLN A 15 21.52 3.34 11.38
CA GLN A 15 21.46 1.92 11.77
C GLN A 15 21.97 1.63 13.18
N SER A 16 22.40 2.63 13.92
CA SER A 16 22.85 2.50 15.32
C SER A 16 21.80 1.88 16.27
N GLY A 17 20.54 1.80 15.85
CA GLY A 17 19.46 1.13 16.56
C GLY A 17 19.34 -0.38 16.32
N PHE A 18 20.12 -0.95 15.39
CA PHE A 18 20.07 -2.37 15.02
C PHE A 18 21.46 -3.02 15.16
N PRO A 19 21.80 -3.57 16.36
CA PRO A 19 23.13 -4.13 16.64
C PRO A 19 23.59 -5.22 15.63
N GLU A 20 22.65 -6.04 15.20
CA GLU A 20 22.91 -7.14 14.27
C GLU A 20 23.35 -6.65 12.87
N TRP A 21 22.83 -5.51 12.44
CA TRP A 21 23.26 -4.86 11.22
C TRP A 21 24.67 -4.27 11.34
N CYS A 22 25.02 -3.74 12.50
CA CYS A 22 26.36 -3.22 12.78
C CYS A 22 27.40 -4.34 12.69
N GLU A 23 27.11 -5.53 13.18
CA GLU A 23 28.02 -6.69 13.10
C GLU A 23 28.25 -7.13 11.64
N GLY A 24 27.20 -7.18 10.81
CA GLY A 24 27.28 -7.49 9.39
C GLY A 24 28.11 -6.46 8.60
N LEU A 25 27.90 -5.18 8.89
CA LEU A 25 28.63 -4.07 8.29
C LEU A 25 30.12 -4.10 8.69
N GLU A 26 30.42 -4.28 9.98
CA GLU A 26 31.79 -4.40 10.48
C GLU A 26 32.53 -5.58 9.82
N ARG A 27 31.84 -6.70 9.59
CA ARG A 27 32.42 -7.85 8.89
C ARG A 27 32.71 -7.51 7.43
N LEU A 28 31.76 -6.88 6.70
CA LEU A 28 31.95 -6.45 5.32
C LEU A 28 33.15 -5.49 5.20
N GLU A 29 33.24 -4.52 6.10
CA GLU A 29 34.36 -3.56 6.16
C GLU A 29 35.70 -4.25 6.46
N ALA A 30 35.72 -5.19 7.39
CA ALA A 30 36.93 -5.88 7.81
C ALA A 30 37.44 -6.87 6.78
N THR A 31 36.56 -7.54 6.04
CA THR A 31 36.93 -8.60 5.09
C THR A 31 36.93 -8.12 3.64
N GLY A 32 36.15 -7.07 3.33
CA GLY A 32 35.90 -6.66 1.94
C GLY A 32 35.08 -7.68 1.15
N GLU A 33 34.53 -8.69 1.83
CA GLU A 33 33.77 -9.79 1.23
C GLU A 33 32.35 -9.80 1.74
N TYR A 34 31.40 -9.97 0.83
CA TYR A 34 29.99 -10.17 1.17
C TYR A 34 29.61 -11.65 1.12
N THR A 35 28.56 -12.02 1.81
CA THR A 35 28.05 -13.40 1.86
C THR A 35 27.24 -13.70 0.61
N ALA A 36 27.52 -14.82 -0.06
CA ALA A 36 26.68 -15.34 -1.12
C ALA A 36 25.60 -16.27 -0.52
N LEU A 37 24.34 -15.91 -0.70
CA LEU A 37 23.22 -16.78 -0.33
C LEU A 37 22.77 -17.56 -1.56
N VAL A 38 22.96 -18.87 -1.55
CA VAL A 38 22.57 -19.74 -2.67
C VAL A 38 21.26 -20.41 -2.39
N ILE A 39 20.30 -20.28 -3.30
CA ILE A 39 18.95 -20.82 -3.19
C ILE A 39 18.69 -21.73 -4.38
N GLY A 40 18.34 -22.99 -4.12
CA GLY A 40 17.81 -23.91 -5.12
C GLY A 40 16.31 -23.67 -5.31
N LEU A 41 15.87 -23.25 -6.50
CA LEU A 41 14.45 -23.05 -6.82
C LEU A 41 13.98 -24.00 -7.91
N GLU A 42 12.73 -24.46 -7.75
CA GLU A 42 12.01 -25.23 -8.76
C GLU A 42 10.49 -25.01 -8.64
N GLY A 43 9.75 -25.20 -9.73
CA GLY A 43 8.30 -25.17 -9.75
C GLY A 43 7.72 -23.81 -9.40
N VAL A 44 6.72 -23.79 -8.54
CA VAL A 44 5.89 -22.60 -8.21
C VAL A 44 6.71 -21.40 -7.78
N TYR A 45 7.81 -21.58 -7.06
CA TYR A 45 8.68 -20.49 -6.63
C TYR A 45 9.46 -19.88 -7.78
N LEU A 46 9.91 -20.69 -8.72
CA LEU A 46 10.59 -20.22 -9.92
C LEU A 46 9.59 -19.46 -10.80
N ASP A 47 8.39 -20.01 -10.99
CA ASP A 47 7.32 -19.35 -11.75
C ASP A 47 6.97 -17.99 -11.15
N TYR A 48 6.85 -17.92 -9.82
CA TYR A 48 6.61 -16.67 -9.08
C TYR A 48 7.73 -15.65 -9.30
N LEU A 49 8.98 -16.08 -9.19
CA LEU A 49 10.13 -15.20 -9.43
C LEU A 49 10.07 -14.58 -10.82
N LEU A 50 9.80 -15.40 -11.83
CA LEU A 50 9.75 -14.96 -13.23
C LEU A 50 8.57 -14.04 -13.54
N GLU A 51 7.44 -14.21 -12.85
CA GLU A 51 6.24 -13.41 -13.04
C GLU A 51 6.31 -12.06 -12.33
N TYR A 52 6.85 -12.03 -11.11
CA TYR A 52 6.76 -10.84 -10.25
C TYR A 52 8.08 -10.09 -10.02
N CYS A 53 9.22 -10.72 -10.33
CA CYS A 53 10.53 -10.09 -10.18
C CYS A 53 11.10 -9.67 -11.54
N PRO A 54 11.06 -8.38 -11.90
CA PRO A 54 11.57 -7.92 -13.19
C PRO A 54 13.08 -8.10 -13.27
N PHE A 55 13.57 -8.51 -14.45
CA PHE A 55 14.99 -8.54 -14.73
C PHE A 55 15.52 -7.12 -14.89
N THR A 56 16.56 -6.80 -14.15
CA THR A 56 17.32 -5.54 -14.27
C THR A 56 18.42 -5.64 -15.31
N SER A 57 18.92 -6.87 -15.54
CA SER A 57 19.83 -7.19 -16.63
C SER A 57 19.62 -8.62 -17.12
N GLY A 58 19.89 -8.88 -18.40
CA GLY A 58 19.72 -10.20 -18.99
C GLY A 58 18.26 -10.61 -19.21
N SER A 59 18.04 -11.91 -19.32
CA SER A 59 16.71 -12.52 -19.51
C SER A 59 16.75 -14.00 -19.11
N PHE A 60 15.59 -14.57 -18.82
CA PHE A 60 15.48 -15.98 -18.48
C PHE A 60 15.43 -16.87 -19.72
N ASP A 61 16.25 -17.91 -19.72
CA ASP A 61 16.22 -19.02 -20.66
C ASP A 61 16.12 -20.33 -19.87
N GLU A 62 15.00 -21.03 -19.97
CA GLU A 62 14.72 -22.20 -19.18
C GLU A 62 15.67 -23.37 -19.47
N GLU A 63 16.03 -23.56 -20.76
CA GLU A 63 16.90 -24.65 -21.18
C GLU A 63 18.33 -24.41 -20.64
N GLN A 64 18.80 -23.18 -20.76
CA GLN A 64 20.12 -22.78 -20.22
C GLN A 64 20.14 -22.86 -18.70
N PHE A 65 19.10 -22.42 -17.99
CA PHE A 65 19.01 -22.51 -16.55
C PHE A 65 19.04 -23.96 -16.08
N ARG A 66 18.24 -24.83 -16.68
CA ARG A 66 18.20 -26.26 -16.35
C ARG A 66 19.51 -27.00 -16.67
N SER A 67 20.30 -26.52 -17.60
CA SER A 67 21.63 -27.11 -17.89
C SER A 67 22.61 -27.02 -16.72
N GLY A 68 22.35 -26.11 -15.77
CA GLY A 68 23.12 -25.98 -14.53
C GLY A 68 24.39 -25.17 -14.62
N GLY A 69 24.69 -24.55 -15.78
CA GLY A 69 25.88 -23.70 -15.96
C GLY A 69 25.65 -22.21 -15.65
N CYS A 70 24.39 -21.84 -15.40
CA CYS A 70 23.99 -20.46 -15.19
C CYS A 70 23.26 -20.27 -13.87
N VAL A 71 23.30 -19.02 -13.38
CA VAL A 71 22.60 -18.58 -12.17
C VAL A 71 21.84 -17.30 -12.45
N ILE A 72 20.77 -17.05 -11.70
CA ILE A 72 20.11 -15.75 -11.62
C ILE A 72 20.62 -15.05 -10.37
N ALA A 73 21.09 -13.81 -10.48
CA ALA A 73 21.50 -13.02 -9.34
C ALA A 73 20.31 -12.18 -8.83
N GLY A 74 20.06 -12.21 -7.54
CA GLY A 74 19.15 -11.28 -6.88
C GLY A 74 19.80 -9.93 -6.66
N GLY A 75 19.01 -8.89 -6.45
CA GLY A 75 19.49 -7.57 -6.02
C GLY A 75 20.13 -7.65 -4.63
N ALA A 76 21.19 -6.87 -4.42
CA ALA A 76 21.70 -6.65 -3.09
C ALA A 76 20.77 -5.66 -2.38
N TYR A 77 20.40 -5.95 -1.15
CA TYR A 77 19.61 -5.03 -0.33
C TYR A 77 20.42 -3.79 0.07
N TYR A 78 21.71 -3.97 0.25
CA TYR A 78 22.63 -2.92 0.65
C TYR A 78 23.21 -2.20 -0.59
N GLU A 79 23.01 -0.90 -0.70
CA GLU A 79 23.43 -0.08 -1.85
C GLU A 79 24.96 -0.09 -2.12
N GLY A 80 25.77 -0.43 -1.11
CA GLY A 80 27.23 -0.59 -1.25
C GLY A 80 27.68 -1.86 -1.96
N ILE A 81 26.77 -2.82 -2.22
CA ILE A 81 27.05 -4.08 -2.90
C ILE A 81 26.36 -4.08 -4.27
N SER A 82 27.14 -4.14 -5.34
CA SER A 82 26.58 -4.23 -6.70
C SER A 82 26.25 -5.66 -7.06
N SER A 83 25.01 -5.94 -7.46
CA SER A 83 24.65 -7.23 -8.04
C SER A 83 25.38 -7.46 -9.36
N PRO A 84 25.91 -8.67 -9.60
CA PRO A 84 26.57 -8.99 -10.85
C PRO A 84 25.57 -8.92 -12.01
N MET A 85 26.06 -8.46 -13.17
CA MET A 85 25.23 -8.32 -14.37
C MET A 85 25.25 -9.57 -15.23
N ALA A 86 24.30 -9.67 -16.15
CA ALA A 86 24.25 -10.76 -17.11
C ALA A 86 25.54 -10.88 -17.92
N GLY A 87 26.05 -12.11 -18.04
CA GLY A 87 27.31 -12.45 -18.71
C GLY A 87 28.54 -12.44 -17.79
N GLU A 88 28.44 -11.93 -16.56
CA GLU A 88 29.51 -12.02 -15.59
C GLU A 88 29.65 -13.45 -15.04
N THR A 89 30.88 -13.80 -14.61
CA THR A 89 31.12 -15.11 -13.99
C THR A 89 31.27 -14.95 -12.48
N VAL A 90 30.51 -15.75 -11.74
CA VAL A 90 30.57 -15.84 -10.27
C VAL A 90 31.02 -17.21 -9.84
N THR A 91 31.67 -17.31 -8.69
CA THR A 91 32.14 -18.59 -8.15
C THR A 91 31.31 -18.94 -6.93
N LEU A 92 30.58 -20.05 -7.00
CA LEU A 92 29.76 -20.57 -5.89
C LEU A 92 30.30 -21.95 -5.50
N ALA A 93 30.58 -22.15 -4.22
CA ALA A 93 31.17 -23.38 -3.69
C ALA A 93 32.41 -23.87 -4.48
N GLY A 94 33.23 -22.95 -5.01
CA GLY A 94 34.41 -23.27 -5.80
C GLY A 94 34.15 -23.62 -7.28
N GLN A 95 32.92 -23.54 -7.75
CA GLN A 95 32.54 -23.76 -9.16
C GLN A 95 32.14 -22.45 -9.84
N PRO A 96 32.59 -22.22 -11.08
CA PRO A 96 32.22 -21.03 -11.84
C PRO A 96 30.85 -21.17 -12.47
N PHE A 97 30.04 -20.11 -12.38
CA PHE A 97 28.73 -19.99 -13.01
C PHE A 97 28.64 -18.68 -13.78
N THR A 98 27.93 -18.70 -14.91
CA THR A 98 27.62 -17.50 -15.65
C THR A 98 26.30 -16.90 -15.14
N VAL A 99 26.29 -15.61 -14.85
CA VAL A 99 25.06 -14.90 -14.49
C VAL A 99 24.21 -14.76 -15.74
N MET A 100 23.05 -15.41 -15.74
CA MET A 100 22.08 -15.34 -16.84
C MET A 100 21.36 -13.99 -16.85
N GLY A 101 21.06 -13.49 -15.68
CA GLY A 101 20.43 -12.20 -15.48
C GLY A 101 20.35 -11.84 -14.01
N SER A 102 20.08 -10.56 -13.74
CA SER A 102 19.87 -10.06 -12.39
C SER A 102 18.42 -9.64 -12.25
N VAL A 103 17.82 -9.99 -11.13
CA VAL A 103 16.42 -9.63 -10.80
C VAL A 103 16.39 -8.72 -9.58
N MET A 104 15.45 -7.78 -9.58
CA MET A 104 15.10 -7.06 -8.37
C MET A 104 14.11 -7.94 -7.60
N HIS A 105 14.53 -8.51 -6.49
CA HIS A 105 13.65 -9.35 -5.68
C HIS A 105 13.36 -8.69 -4.34
N ASP A 106 12.20 -9.01 -3.82
CA ASP A 106 11.81 -8.64 -2.47
C ASP A 106 12.26 -9.76 -1.51
N ASP A 107 13.06 -9.38 -0.53
CA ASP A 107 13.66 -10.29 0.46
C ASP A 107 12.65 -11.15 1.21
N SER A 108 11.41 -10.69 1.33
CA SER A 108 10.38 -11.36 2.12
C SER A 108 9.97 -12.74 1.59
N TYR A 109 10.15 -12.99 0.29
CA TYR A 109 9.66 -14.22 -0.35
C TYR A 109 10.75 -15.28 -0.58
N ILE A 110 11.97 -14.86 -0.82
CA ILE A 110 13.04 -15.76 -1.23
C ILE A 110 14.06 -15.99 -0.11
N SER A 111 14.43 -14.95 0.61
CA SER A 111 15.51 -15.08 1.59
C SER A 111 15.07 -15.86 2.82
N GLY A 112 13.85 -15.68 3.30
CA GLY A 112 13.37 -16.35 4.53
C GLY A 112 14.43 -16.44 5.62
N SER A 113 15.47 -15.63 5.52
CA SER A 113 16.55 -15.61 6.50
C SER A 113 16.30 -14.42 7.42
N ASP A 114 15.89 -14.75 8.64
CA ASP A 114 15.98 -13.79 9.75
C ASP A 114 17.46 -13.56 10.15
N SER A 115 18.41 -13.93 9.26
CA SER A 115 19.83 -13.78 9.52
C SER A 115 20.26 -12.33 9.26
N PRO A 116 20.96 -11.70 10.18
CA PRO A 116 21.56 -10.38 9.99
C PRO A 116 22.46 -10.29 8.75
N ASP A 117 23.04 -11.41 8.36
CA ASP A 117 23.91 -11.50 7.19
C ASP A 117 23.15 -11.38 5.85
N ALA A 118 21.84 -11.61 5.83
CA ALA A 118 21.05 -11.53 4.60
C ALA A 118 21.05 -10.12 4.01
N ALA A 119 21.08 -9.10 4.83
CA ALA A 119 21.13 -7.70 4.38
C ALA A 119 22.42 -7.36 3.62
N PHE A 120 23.52 -8.07 3.91
CA PHE A 120 24.83 -7.89 3.28
C PHE A 120 25.19 -9.06 2.36
N SER A 121 24.21 -9.71 1.78
CA SER A 121 24.39 -10.84 0.88
C SER A 121 23.87 -10.51 -0.52
N ILE A 122 24.40 -11.25 -1.49
CA ILE A 122 23.79 -11.37 -2.81
C ILE A 122 23.14 -12.76 -2.87
N VAL A 123 21.89 -12.80 -3.29
CA VAL A 123 21.17 -14.04 -3.52
C VAL A 123 21.51 -14.57 -4.90
N TYR A 124 21.92 -15.84 -4.98
CA TYR A 124 22.12 -16.55 -6.23
C TYR A 124 21.13 -17.69 -6.32
N ILE A 125 20.34 -17.67 -7.38
CA ILE A 125 19.29 -18.66 -7.63
C ILE A 125 19.81 -19.65 -8.65
N VAL A 126 19.80 -20.92 -8.28
CA VAL A 126 20.23 -22.06 -9.09
C VAL A 126 19.10 -23.09 -9.21
N PRO A 127 19.12 -23.97 -10.22
CA PRO A 127 18.19 -25.12 -10.23
C PRO A 127 18.36 -25.97 -8.98
N LEU A 128 17.28 -26.54 -8.46
CA LEU A 128 17.33 -27.38 -7.25
C LEU A 128 18.32 -28.54 -7.39
N SER A 129 18.40 -29.18 -8.55
CA SER A 129 19.36 -30.25 -8.84
C SER A 129 20.82 -29.80 -8.73
N VAL A 130 21.12 -28.56 -9.12
CA VAL A 130 22.46 -27.96 -8.99
C VAL A 130 22.73 -27.66 -7.52
N PHE A 131 21.75 -27.10 -6.80
CA PHE A 131 21.87 -26.86 -5.37
C PHE A 131 22.20 -28.14 -4.59
N ASP A 132 21.50 -29.24 -4.85
CA ASP A 132 21.75 -30.51 -4.19
C ASP A 132 23.16 -31.07 -4.48
N SER A 133 23.70 -30.77 -5.67
CA SER A 133 25.06 -31.16 -6.02
C SER A 133 26.14 -30.32 -5.33
N LEU A 134 25.88 -29.01 -5.15
CA LEU A 134 26.80 -28.08 -4.49
C LEU A 134 26.79 -28.25 -2.96
N PHE A 135 25.62 -28.56 -2.39
CA PHE A 135 25.40 -28.59 -0.96
C PHE A 135 24.70 -29.92 -0.54
N PRO A 136 25.33 -31.06 -0.69
CA PRO A 136 24.73 -32.36 -0.39
C PRO A 136 24.35 -32.47 1.09
N GLY A 137 23.13 -32.96 1.33
CA GLY A 137 22.61 -33.16 2.68
C GLY A 137 21.88 -31.98 3.29
N GLN A 138 21.71 -30.92 2.57
CA GLN A 138 20.79 -29.84 2.96
C GLN A 138 19.35 -30.29 2.73
N GLY A 139 18.49 -30.01 3.70
CA GLY A 139 17.06 -30.34 3.58
C GLY A 139 16.29 -29.30 2.76
N ILE A 140 15.09 -29.68 2.34
CA ILE A 140 14.14 -28.73 1.74
C ILE A 140 13.65 -27.79 2.83
N ARG A 141 13.82 -26.50 2.62
CA ARG A 141 13.41 -25.47 3.58
C ARG A 141 11.94 -25.14 3.45
N GLN A 142 11.43 -25.07 2.22
CA GLN A 142 10.07 -24.64 1.95
C GLN A 142 9.52 -25.35 0.71
N ILE A 143 8.25 -25.75 0.78
CA ILE A 143 7.51 -26.34 -0.33
C ILE A 143 6.28 -25.49 -0.57
N ALA A 144 6.11 -24.98 -1.78
CA ALA A 144 4.87 -24.34 -2.21
C ALA A 144 4.06 -25.28 -3.09
N VAL A 145 2.78 -25.34 -2.84
CA VAL A 145 1.86 -26.21 -3.58
C VAL A 145 0.65 -25.41 -3.99
N ASN A 146 0.34 -25.39 -5.29
CA ASN A 146 -0.92 -24.88 -5.79
C ASN A 146 -1.96 -25.99 -5.79
N ILE A 147 -3.11 -25.72 -5.18
CA ILE A 147 -4.17 -26.70 -4.97
C ILE A 147 -5.45 -26.19 -5.62
N ASP A 148 -6.17 -27.07 -6.28
CA ASP A 148 -7.52 -26.77 -6.76
C ASP A 148 -8.45 -26.45 -5.57
N HIS A 149 -9.27 -25.44 -5.73
CA HIS A 149 -10.18 -24.98 -4.68
C HIS A 149 -11.13 -26.08 -4.16
N SER A 150 -11.48 -27.04 -5.04
CA SER A 150 -12.32 -28.18 -4.68
C SER A 150 -11.63 -29.22 -3.80
N ALA A 151 -10.30 -29.26 -3.78
CA ALA A 151 -9.51 -30.18 -2.99
C ALA A 151 -8.91 -29.54 -1.71
N GLN A 152 -9.14 -28.25 -1.51
CA GLN A 152 -8.48 -27.49 -0.45
C GLN A 152 -8.71 -28.09 0.95
N ASP A 153 -9.96 -28.33 1.36
CA ASP A 153 -10.28 -28.81 2.71
C ASP A 153 -9.68 -30.18 2.99
N SER A 154 -9.69 -31.07 2.01
CA SER A 154 -9.14 -32.41 2.15
C SER A 154 -7.63 -32.41 2.22
N PHE A 155 -6.99 -31.55 1.46
CA PHE A 155 -5.54 -31.40 1.48
C PHE A 155 -5.06 -30.72 2.77
N GLU A 156 -5.75 -29.68 3.24
CA GLU A 156 -5.41 -29.01 4.50
C GLU A 156 -5.51 -29.98 5.68
N ALA A 157 -6.56 -30.83 5.73
CA ALA A 157 -6.70 -31.84 6.77
C ALA A 157 -5.58 -32.89 6.71
N TRP A 158 -5.18 -33.32 5.50
CA TRP A 158 -4.05 -34.22 5.32
C TRP A 158 -2.74 -33.56 5.77
N LEU A 159 -2.52 -32.31 5.39
CA LEU A 159 -1.32 -31.55 5.69
C LEU A 159 -1.15 -31.36 7.22
N ASP A 160 -2.23 -31.09 7.94
CA ASP A 160 -2.23 -30.98 9.40
C ASP A 160 -1.81 -32.29 10.06
N GLY A 161 -2.34 -33.41 9.56
CA GLY A 161 -1.94 -34.75 10.04
C GLY A 161 -0.48 -35.08 9.77
N TRP A 162 -0.01 -34.71 8.57
CA TRP A 162 1.39 -34.92 8.18
C TRP A 162 2.35 -34.05 8.99
N ALA A 163 2.07 -32.75 9.12
CA ALA A 163 2.91 -31.83 9.89
C ALA A 163 2.98 -32.19 11.37
N GLY A 164 1.88 -32.68 11.95
CA GLY A 164 1.86 -33.18 13.32
C GLY A 164 2.72 -34.43 13.53
N SER A 165 3.09 -35.17 12.47
CA SER A 165 3.96 -36.32 12.51
C SER A 165 5.45 -35.97 12.41
N LEU A 166 5.81 -34.74 12.06
CA LEU A 166 7.20 -34.29 11.91
C LEU A 166 7.86 -34.07 13.28
N GLN A 167 9.08 -34.60 13.43
CA GLN A 167 9.83 -34.55 14.69
C GLN A 167 10.21 -33.10 15.12
N TYR A 168 10.37 -32.20 14.19
CA TYR A 168 10.82 -30.81 14.44
C TYR A 168 9.73 -29.75 14.20
N GLY A 169 8.51 -30.19 13.89
CA GLY A 169 7.43 -29.29 13.52
C GLY A 169 7.68 -28.61 12.16
N ALA A 170 6.63 -28.47 11.39
CA ALA A 170 6.64 -27.66 10.16
C ALA A 170 5.73 -26.45 10.35
N GLY A 171 6.19 -25.29 9.96
CA GLY A 171 5.33 -24.11 9.80
C GLY A 171 4.48 -24.30 8.54
N ILE A 172 3.18 -24.24 8.69
CA ILE A 172 2.26 -24.29 7.55
C ILE A 172 1.70 -22.89 7.35
N ASN A 173 1.96 -22.32 6.17
CA ASN A 173 1.40 -21.04 5.76
C ASN A 173 0.25 -21.30 4.78
N ARG A 174 -0.98 -21.04 5.21
CA ARG A 174 -2.17 -21.19 4.37
C ARG A 174 -2.56 -19.87 3.75
N ARG A 175 -2.91 -19.90 2.47
CA ARG A 175 -3.46 -18.73 1.79
C ARG A 175 -4.71 -18.20 2.49
N SER A 176 -5.57 -19.08 3.00
CA SER A 176 -6.78 -18.71 3.75
C SER A 176 -6.45 -17.90 5.01
N GLU A 177 -5.49 -18.35 5.81
CA GLU A 177 -5.03 -17.64 7.01
C GLU A 177 -4.37 -16.31 6.66
N TYR A 178 -3.57 -16.28 5.58
CA TYR A 178 -2.94 -15.06 5.12
C TYR A 178 -3.96 -14.02 4.67
N LEU A 179 -4.97 -14.44 3.92
CA LEU A 179 -6.07 -13.56 3.49
C LEU A 179 -6.91 -13.08 4.68
N GLU A 180 -7.16 -13.93 5.66
CA GLU A 180 -7.89 -13.55 6.87
C GLU A 180 -7.07 -12.56 7.72
N ASN A 181 -5.80 -12.82 7.95
CA ASN A 181 -4.89 -11.93 8.66
C ASN A 181 -4.76 -10.58 7.93
N PHE A 182 -4.64 -10.59 6.61
CA PHE A 182 -4.61 -9.36 5.80
C PHE A 182 -5.92 -8.58 5.92
N ARG A 183 -7.07 -9.27 5.85
CA ARG A 183 -8.37 -8.63 6.03
C ARG A 183 -8.52 -8.03 7.42
N ASN A 184 -8.11 -8.75 8.45
CA ASN A 184 -8.18 -8.27 9.83
C ASN A 184 -7.21 -7.10 10.08
N ALA A 185 -5.99 -7.17 9.57
CA ALA A 185 -5.03 -6.07 9.63
C ALA A 185 -5.56 -4.82 8.91
N ARG A 186 -6.14 -5.00 7.71
CA ARG A 186 -6.78 -3.92 6.96
C ARG A 186 -7.96 -3.31 7.72
N LEU A 187 -8.83 -4.12 8.31
CA LEU A 187 -9.97 -3.63 9.12
C LEU A 187 -9.46 -2.88 10.36
N ASN A 188 -8.48 -3.41 11.06
CA ASN A 188 -7.90 -2.77 12.24
C ASN A 188 -7.21 -1.45 11.93
N THR A 189 -6.67 -1.28 10.73
CA THR A 189 -6.05 -0.03 10.29
C THR A 189 -7.08 0.97 9.74
N VAL A 190 -8.00 0.51 8.89
CA VAL A 190 -8.93 1.39 8.19
C VAL A 190 -10.10 1.84 9.07
N LEU A 191 -10.58 0.97 9.97
CA LEU A 191 -11.75 1.28 10.80
C LEU A 191 -11.55 2.48 11.74
N PRO A 192 -10.45 2.61 12.50
CA PRO A 192 -10.19 3.79 13.32
C PRO A 192 -10.08 5.07 12.48
N GLN A 193 -9.46 5.01 11.31
CA GLN A 193 -9.34 6.15 10.40
C GLN A 193 -10.71 6.59 9.86
N LEU A 194 -11.59 5.63 9.53
CA LEU A 194 -12.96 5.92 9.12
C LEU A 194 -13.77 6.57 10.24
N ILE A 195 -13.64 6.11 11.48
CA ILE A 195 -14.32 6.69 12.64
C ILE A 195 -13.87 8.14 12.85
N VAL A 196 -12.56 8.40 12.87
CA VAL A 196 -12.02 9.75 13.00
C VAL A 196 -12.48 10.64 11.85
N GLY A 197 -12.41 10.16 10.61
CA GLY A 197 -12.89 10.87 9.43
C GLY A 197 -14.40 11.18 9.50
N ALA A 198 -15.22 10.25 9.94
CA ALA A 198 -16.66 10.44 10.11
C ALA A 198 -16.98 11.48 11.20
N VAL A 199 -16.26 11.48 12.32
CA VAL A 199 -16.41 12.50 13.38
C VAL A 199 -16.03 13.88 12.87
N LEU A 200 -14.88 14.02 12.19
CA LEU A 200 -14.45 15.29 11.60
C LEU A 200 -15.43 15.78 10.55
N MET A 201 -15.94 14.90 9.70
CA MET A 201 -16.97 15.23 8.72
C MET A 201 -18.26 15.68 9.40
N GLY A 202 -18.67 15.01 10.49
CA GLY A 202 -19.84 15.43 11.29
C GLY A 202 -19.68 16.84 11.86
N ILE A 203 -18.52 17.16 12.42
CA ILE A 203 -18.22 18.51 12.93
C ILE A 203 -18.25 19.55 11.80
N ALA A 204 -17.66 19.24 10.64
CA ALA A 204 -17.65 20.13 9.49
C ALA A 204 -19.07 20.40 8.96
N LEU A 205 -19.90 19.35 8.88
CA LEU A 205 -21.32 19.48 8.48
C LEU A 205 -22.12 20.29 9.49
N LEU A 206 -21.92 20.11 10.79
CA LEU A 206 -22.56 20.92 11.82
C LEU A 206 -22.17 22.40 11.69
N ASN A 207 -20.90 22.68 11.43
CA ASN A 207 -20.44 24.06 11.17
C ASN A 207 -21.06 24.65 9.90
N LEU A 208 -21.14 23.87 8.81
CA LEU A 208 -21.82 24.28 7.59
C LEU A 208 -23.30 24.58 7.84
N CYS A 209 -24.01 23.68 8.53
CA CYS A 209 -25.41 23.89 8.90
C CYS A 209 -25.60 25.16 9.73
N ASN A 210 -24.77 25.36 10.74
CA ASN A 210 -24.83 26.54 11.59
C ASN A 210 -24.58 27.85 10.81
N LEU A 211 -23.56 27.86 9.93
CA LEU A 211 -23.29 28.99 9.07
C LEU A 211 -24.47 29.35 8.13
N LEU A 212 -25.02 28.32 7.46
CA LEU A 212 -26.14 28.49 6.53
C LEU A 212 -27.42 28.93 7.27
N ALA A 213 -27.68 28.38 8.46
CA ALA A 213 -28.80 28.77 9.29
C ALA A 213 -28.66 30.20 9.80
N ALA A 214 -27.50 30.57 10.35
CA ALA A 214 -27.21 31.94 10.81
C ALA A 214 -27.39 32.96 9.68
N LYS A 215 -26.91 32.65 8.49
CA LYS A 215 -27.07 33.50 7.31
C LYS A 215 -28.51 33.64 6.89
N ALA A 216 -29.30 32.57 6.87
CA ALA A 216 -30.72 32.62 6.56
C ALA A 216 -31.51 33.46 7.58
N VAL A 217 -31.19 33.30 8.89
CA VAL A 217 -31.83 34.07 9.95
C VAL A 217 -31.44 35.55 9.89
N SER A 218 -30.20 35.91 9.64
CA SER A 218 -29.74 37.32 9.54
C SER A 218 -30.39 38.07 8.38
N ARG A 219 -30.73 37.35 7.30
CA ARG A 219 -31.40 37.94 6.11
C ARG A 219 -32.93 37.87 6.18
N LYS A 220 -33.51 37.59 7.34
CA LYS A 220 -34.97 37.48 7.53
C LYS A 220 -35.72 38.73 7.06
N GLN A 221 -35.18 39.91 7.35
CA GLN A 221 -35.79 41.19 6.94
C GLN A 221 -35.74 41.38 5.42
N GLU A 222 -34.62 41.09 4.77
CA GLU A 222 -34.47 41.15 3.31
C GLU A 222 -35.52 40.25 2.63
N PHE A 223 -35.73 39.06 3.11
CA PHE A 223 -36.74 38.14 2.57
C PHE A 223 -38.17 38.69 2.73
N ALA A 224 -38.47 39.35 3.85
CA ALA A 224 -39.76 40.00 4.04
C ALA A 224 -39.96 41.21 3.07
N VAL A 225 -38.91 41.94 2.78
CA VAL A 225 -38.96 43.03 1.77
C VAL A 225 -39.18 42.42 0.38
N TYR A 226 -38.48 41.37 -0.02
CA TYR A 226 -38.69 40.73 -1.33
C TYR A 226 -40.13 40.21 -1.49
N GLU A 227 -40.70 39.58 -0.45
CA GLU A 227 -42.09 39.14 -0.46
C GLU A 227 -43.07 40.34 -0.54
N SER A 228 -42.78 41.48 0.12
CA SER A 228 -43.61 42.68 0.04
C SER A 228 -43.56 43.37 -1.32
N LEU A 229 -42.45 43.22 -2.06
CA LEU A 229 -42.29 43.69 -3.44
C LEU A 229 -42.95 42.78 -4.49
N GLY A 230 -43.61 41.69 -4.02
CA GLY A 230 -44.35 40.77 -4.89
C GLY A 230 -43.57 39.50 -5.30
N MET A 231 -42.43 39.26 -4.71
CA MET A 231 -41.70 38.02 -4.97
C MET A 231 -42.50 36.80 -4.43
N THR A 232 -42.73 35.85 -5.30
CA THR A 232 -43.45 34.64 -4.91
C THR A 232 -42.57 33.74 -4.05
N GLY A 233 -43.21 32.92 -3.19
CA GLY A 233 -42.45 31.97 -2.36
C GLY A 233 -41.63 30.97 -3.14
N ARG A 234 -42.03 30.61 -4.37
CA ARG A 234 -41.24 29.74 -5.25
C ARG A 234 -39.96 30.42 -5.74
N GLN A 235 -40.05 31.73 -6.09
CA GLN A 235 -38.86 32.50 -6.52
C GLN A 235 -37.86 32.64 -5.36
N LEU A 236 -38.33 32.89 -4.14
CA LEU A 236 -37.47 32.99 -2.97
C LEU A 236 -36.81 31.63 -2.64
N THR A 237 -37.55 30.53 -2.77
CA THR A 237 -36.99 29.18 -2.64
C THR A 237 -35.92 28.91 -3.69
N CYS A 238 -36.16 29.28 -4.95
CA CYS A 238 -35.22 29.13 -6.05
C CYS A 238 -33.94 29.97 -5.82
N LEU A 239 -34.08 31.19 -5.34
CA LEU A 239 -32.95 32.07 -4.99
C LEU A 239 -32.05 31.41 -3.93
N LEU A 240 -32.64 30.90 -2.84
CA LEU A 240 -31.90 30.22 -1.78
C LEU A 240 -31.28 28.91 -2.23
N ALA A 241 -31.97 28.15 -3.08
CA ALA A 241 -31.44 26.94 -3.66
C ALA A 241 -30.22 27.19 -4.55
N LEU A 242 -30.27 28.26 -5.38
CA LEU A 242 -29.13 28.71 -6.19
C LEU A 242 -27.96 29.17 -5.33
N GLU A 243 -28.24 29.89 -4.26
CA GLU A 243 -27.20 30.30 -3.29
C GLU A 243 -26.57 29.07 -2.60
N GLY A 244 -27.37 28.10 -2.15
CA GLY A 244 -26.89 26.86 -1.62
C GLY A 244 -26.06 26.04 -2.60
N LEU A 245 -26.47 26.01 -3.88
CA LEU A 245 -25.72 25.38 -4.95
C LEU A 245 -24.36 26.03 -5.19
N LEU A 246 -24.30 27.34 -5.12
CA LEU A 246 -23.04 28.09 -5.26
C LEU A 246 -22.08 27.77 -4.12
N TYR A 247 -22.56 27.68 -2.87
CA TYR A 247 -21.74 27.26 -1.75
C TYR A 247 -21.27 25.81 -1.91
N ALA A 248 -22.16 24.90 -2.35
CA ALA A 248 -21.78 23.54 -2.65
C ALA A 248 -20.66 23.49 -3.70
N ALA A 249 -20.80 24.26 -4.80
CA ALA A 249 -19.80 24.31 -5.86
C ALA A 249 -18.44 24.81 -5.37
N LEU A 250 -18.42 25.84 -4.53
CA LEU A 250 -17.18 26.35 -3.92
C LEU A 250 -16.56 25.33 -2.96
N CYS A 251 -17.35 24.70 -2.11
CA CYS A 251 -16.87 23.64 -1.20
C CYS A 251 -16.31 22.44 -1.99
N ILE A 252 -17.02 22.03 -3.03
CA ILE A 252 -16.58 20.95 -3.91
C ILE A 252 -15.25 21.28 -4.57
N LEU A 253 -15.09 22.49 -5.10
CA LEU A 253 -13.85 22.94 -5.73
C LEU A 253 -12.66 22.89 -4.74
N ILE A 254 -12.88 23.41 -3.52
CA ILE A 254 -11.86 23.46 -2.46
C ILE A 254 -11.48 22.04 -1.98
N VAL A 255 -12.42 21.09 -1.97
CA VAL A 255 -12.15 19.72 -1.53
C VAL A 255 -11.62 18.87 -2.68
N ALA A 256 -12.25 18.91 -3.85
CA ALA A 256 -11.93 18.02 -4.97
C ALA A 256 -10.55 18.30 -5.55
N LEU A 257 -10.17 19.58 -5.72
CA LEU A 257 -8.91 19.94 -6.35
C LEU A 257 -7.69 19.42 -5.57
N PRO A 258 -7.53 19.72 -4.27
CA PRO A 258 -6.41 19.16 -3.49
C PRO A 258 -6.46 17.64 -3.38
N THR A 259 -7.66 17.05 -3.27
CA THR A 259 -7.80 15.59 -3.19
C THR A 259 -7.31 14.92 -4.47
N ILE A 260 -7.69 15.43 -5.64
CA ILE A 260 -7.24 14.90 -6.93
C ILE A 260 -5.72 15.08 -7.07
N LEU A 261 -5.19 16.27 -6.75
CA LEU A 261 -3.74 16.51 -6.81
C LEU A 261 -2.97 15.58 -5.88
N PHE A 262 -3.43 15.41 -4.64
CA PHE A 262 -2.81 14.50 -3.68
C PHE A 262 -2.84 13.05 -4.16
N THR A 263 -3.99 12.60 -4.67
CA THR A 263 -4.17 11.23 -5.16
C THR A 263 -3.38 10.94 -6.44
N CYS A 264 -3.22 11.95 -7.33
CA CYS A 264 -2.49 11.76 -8.59
C CYS A 264 -0.97 11.87 -8.46
N PHE A 265 -0.48 12.74 -7.58
CA PHE A 265 0.95 13.10 -7.55
C PHE A 265 1.67 12.61 -6.28
N ILE A 266 1.02 12.70 -5.12
CA ILE A 266 1.68 12.36 -3.84
C ILE A 266 1.49 10.89 -3.49
N MET A 267 0.27 10.37 -3.63
CA MET A 267 -0.02 8.97 -3.25
C MET A 267 0.79 7.91 -4.01
N PRO A 268 1.02 8.03 -5.33
CA PRO A 268 1.88 7.08 -6.03
C PRO A 268 3.29 7.01 -5.43
N ASP A 269 3.89 8.16 -5.16
CA ASP A 269 5.23 8.22 -4.59
C ASP A 269 5.27 7.65 -3.16
N VAL A 270 4.25 7.96 -2.35
CA VAL A 270 4.15 7.41 -0.98
C VAL A 270 4.00 5.88 -1.03
N VAL A 271 3.14 5.35 -1.88
CA VAL A 271 2.93 3.90 -1.97
C VAL A 271 4.17 3.20 -2.54
N ASN A 272 4.77 3.72 -3.59
CA ASN A 272 5.92 3.10 -4.24
C ASN A 272 7.20 3.15 -3.37
N ASN A 273 7.38 4.21 -2.58
CA ASN A 273 8.59 4.38 -1.76
C ASN A 273 8.47 3.81 -0.34
N TYR A 274 7.24 3.73 0.21
CA TYR A 274 7.02 3.33 1.61
C TYR A 274 6.19 2.05 1.77
N SER A 275 5.69 1.48 0.68
CA SER A 275 4.85 0.28 0.73
C SER A 275 5.34 -0.74 -0.30
N TRP A 276 6.35 -1.48 0.08
CA TRP A 276 7.01 -2.52 -0.71
C TRP A 276 6.08 -3.65 -1.20
N ALA A 277 4.90 -3.81 -0.61
CA ALA A 277 3.97 -4.91 -0.92
C ALA A 277 2.69 -4.46 -1.64
N SER A 278 2.58 -3.21 -2.12
CA SER A 278 1.32 -2.75 -2.70
C SER A 278 1.52 -1.90 -3.95
N ALA A 279 0.76 -2.24 -4.99
CA ALA A 279 0.62 -1.39 -6.16
C ALA A 279 -0.42 -0.31 -5.90
N TYR A 280 -0.09 0.94 -6.20
CA TYR A 280 -1.04 2.03 -6.12
C TYR A 280 -2.12 1.90 -7.20
N THR A 281 -3.39 1.90 -6.79
CA THR A 281 -4.53 1.99 -7.70
C THR A 281 -5.27 3.31 -7.49
N PHE A 282 -5.34 4.12 -8.54
CA PHE A 282 -6.08 5.38 -8.50
C PHE A 282 -7.57 5.17 -8.20
N SER A 283 -8.10 5.86 -7.18
CA SER A 283 -9.50 5.73 -6.79
C SER A 283 -10.11 7.07 -6.38
N LEU A 284 -11.23 7.43 -7.00
CA LEU A 284 -12.03 8.60 -6.65
C LEU A 284 -13.25 8.26 -5.79
N VAL A 285 -13.35 7.04 -5.27
CA VAL A 285 -14.48 6.60 -4.43
C VAL A 285 -14.77 7.56 -3.26
N PRO A 286 -13.78 8.10 -2.52
CA PRO A 286 -14.06 9.05 -1.45
C PRO A 286 -14.80 10.31 -1.91
N LEU A 287 -14.46 10.81 -3.10
CA LEU A 287 -15.13 12.00 -3.67
C LEU A 287 -16.59 11.69 -4.00
N TRP A 288 -16.88 10.53 -4.59
CA TRP A 288 -18.25 10.13 -4.92
C TRP A 288 -19.15 9.99 -3.69
N ILE A 289 -18.58 9.77 -2.50
CA ILE A 289 -19.32 9.71 -1.23
C ILE A 289 -19.52 11.11 -0.65
N ILE A 290 -18.48 11.95 -0.64
CA ILE A 290 -18.49 13.26 0.02
C ILE A 290 -19.30 14.31 -0.77
N LEU A 291 -19.20 14.29 -2.11
CA LEU A 291 -19.87 15.30 -2.94
C LEU A 291 -21.40 15.32 -2.80
N PRO A 292 -22.12 14.19 -2.84
CA PRO A 292 -23.56 14.18 -2.60
C PRO A 292 -23.95 14.66 -1.21
N VAL A 293 -23.13 14.36 -0.20
CA VAL A 293 -23.37 14.80 1.19
C VAL A 293 -23.31 16.32 1.30
N ILE A 294 -22.25 16.93 0.75
CA ILE A 294 -22.11 18.41 0.72
C ILE A 294 -23.29 19.03 -0.01
N LEU A 295 -23.64 18.52 -1.19
CA LEU A 295 -24.75 19.01 -2.00
C LEU A 295 -26.08 18.92 -1.24
N PHE A 296 -26.34 17.80 -0.60
CA PHE A 296 -27.56 17.57 0.19
C PHE A 296 -27.71 18.61 1.31
N PHE A 297 -26.67 18.79 2.13
CA PHE A 297 -26.74 19.74 3.25
C PHE A 297 -26.78 21.20 2.77
N SER A 298 -26.07 21.55 1.73
CA SER A 298 -26.07 22.91 1.16
C SER A 298 -27.42 23.32 0.57
N LEU A 299 -28.20 22.36 0.09
CA LEU A 299 -29.55 22.61 -0.40
C LEU A 299 -30.60 22.54 0.70
N THR A 300 -30.57 21.50 1.54
CA THR A 300 -31.65 21.26 2.50
C THR A 300 -31.67 22.26 3.64
N VAL A 301 -30.52 22.67 4.17
CA VAL A 301 -30.48 23.55 5.36
C VAL A 301 -31.07 24.95 5.07
N PRO A 302 -30.72 25.70 4.00
CA PRO A 302 -31.34 26.98 3.70
C PRO A 302 -32.84 26.89 3.45
N LEU A 303 -33.28 25.79 2.78
CA LEU A 303 -34.68 25.57 2.47
C LEU A 303 -35.51 25.27 3.74
N LEU A 304 -34.96 24.47 4.66
CA LEU A 304 -35.58 24.22 5.97
C LEU A 304 -35.67 25.52 6.78
N CYS A 305 -34.60 26.31 6.83
CA CYS A 305 -34.60 27.60 7.51
C CYS A 305 -35.65 28.53 6.95
N LEU A 306 -35.79 28.65 5.62
CA LEU A 306 -36.80 29.40 4.98
C LEU A 306 -38.22 28.95 5.35
N HIS A 307 -38.44 27.61 5.34
CA HIS A 307 -39.72 27.03 5.71
C HIS A 307 -40.13 27.41 7.14
N PHE A 308 -39.19 27.36 8.10
CA PHE A 308 -39.46 27.75 9.49
C PHE A 308 -39.66 29.28 9.62
N LEU A 309 -38.88 30.10 8.94
CA LEU A 309 -39.02 31.55 8.96
C LEU A 309 -40.35 32.03 8.38
N ARG A 310 -40.92 31.31 7.41
CA ARG A 310 -42.22 31.66 6.78
C ARG A 310 -43.43 31.35 7.63
N LYS A 311 -43.31 30.60 8.72
CA LYS A 311 -44.41 30.34 9.65
C LYS A 311 -44.87 31.60 10.41
N GLY A 312 -44.05 32.64 10.52
CA GLY A 312 -44.41 33.95 11.08
C GLY A 312 -45.06 34.91 10.06
N SER A 313 -45.90 35.86 10.51
CA SER A 313 -46.47 36.88 9.64
C SER A 313 -45.36 37.81 9.06
N ILE A 314 -45.61 38.38 7.87
CA ILE A 314 -44.64 39.28 7.21
C ILE A 314 -44.34 40.50 8.09
N ARG A 315 -45.33 41.06 8.79
CA ARG A 315 -45.16 42.19 9.74
C ARG A 315 -44.21 41.82 10.89
N GLN A 316 -44.37 40.63 11.45
CA GLN A 316 -43.56 40.12 12.56
C GLN A 316 -42.09 39.85 12.11
N ARG A 317 -41.89 39.51 10.83
CA ARG A 317 -40.57 39.33 10.22
C ARG A 317 -39.84 40.65 9.92
N MET A 318 -40.59 41.69 9.59
CA MET A 318 -40.05 43.05 9.37
C MET A 318 -39.72 43.80 10.68
N GLY A 319 -40.06 43.26 11.85
CA GLY A 319 -39.79 43.91 13.15
C GLY A 319 -40.68 45.10 13.43
N ILE A 320 -41.82 45.27 12.72
CA ILE A 320 -42.80 46.30 12.95
C ILE A 320 -43.65 45.82 14.11
N SER A 321 -43.32 46.29 15.33
CA SER A 321 -44.19 46.12 16.52
C SER A 321 -45.36 47.11 16.42
N GLU A 322 -46.56 46.63 16.83
CA GLU A 322 -47.71 47.53 17.04
C GLU A 322 -47.40 48.52 18.14
#